data_f7e037f7a5fe7102a005ff42f61df3b4
#
_entry.id   f7e037f7a5fe7102a005ff42f61df3b4
#
_cell.length_a   1.000
_cell.length_b   1.000
_cell.length_c   1.000
_cell.angle_alpha   90.00
_cell.angle_beta   90.00
_cell.angle_gamma   90.00
#
_symmetry.space_group_name_H-M   'P 1'
#
loop_
_entity.id
_entity.type
_entity.pdbx_description
1 polymer ?
#
loop_
_entity_poly.entity_id
_entity_poly.type
_entity_poly.pdbx_seq_one_letter_code
_entity_poly.pdbx_strand_id
1 'polypeptide(L)'
;MKKLFQLLLSFFALVASSYFNATNAQSALQVITADADVVAFVDAEKICSLAGISTADFVKMLDGNDSTIVEILSSLVAGDANYLHRNKPWCFGVTPHAESVMLILEVKDAKGLKRYFQQQVRSNDSISFYQESHYFGCYDSQTALISDGRVMIVVASDIPTDGVDFMEYMEAFSLGDNCFASCEVAKTLLNSRGELRVAIKGQHLKGEDDTNAIPDGLYAIVGVETIKNKTNINLSATATTPESQEYLASMSAELMPIKGALLKYVPSTAAAVIVGAKNTSKPEIAMPPLDVVLGDANIINDVEFDEVLARVEGDIVLYLDKEQNDNSNYLPITLICESEDSSIIDDIVTLTSEAQWQAKGNGYVGKMGAMPLYTYYKNGVFAISNSRDVTKLREEPSPKKINIAPNSSLYADIDVKTLGQMLSKGSMMASIVGSQLQMEKIKINTAGNNQGNVEITFNGNMNLYQVFSISK
;
A
#
# COMPACT_ATOMS: atom_id res chain seq x y z
N MET A 1 -16.75 -13.82 -7.03
CA MET A 1 -15.86 -13.61 -5.88
C MET A 1 -14.41 -13.37 -6.20
N LYS A 2 -13.72 -14.11 -7.07
CA LYS A 2 -12.36 -13.72 -7.51
C LYS A 2 -12.31 -12.26 -8.01
N LYS A 3 -13.32 -11.81 -8.76
CA LYS A 3 -13.46 -10.41 -9.18
C LYS A 3 -13.76 -9.46 -7.99
N LEU A 4 -14.57 -9.88 -7.04
CA LEU A 4 -14.85 -9.11 -5.83
C LEU A 4 -13.61 -9.06 -4.93
N PHE A 5 -12.88 -10.17 -4.79
CA PHE A 5 -11.62 -10.25 -4.06
C PHE A 5 -10.53 -9.40 -4.74
N GLN A 6 -10.39 -9.47 -6.06
CA GLN A 6 -9.49 -8.61 -6.82
C GLN A 6 -9.94 -7.14 -6.80
N LEU A 7 -11.24 -6.87 -6.83
CA LEU A 7 -11.80 -5.52 -6.68
C LEU A 7 -11.63 -5.02 -5.24
N LEU A 8 -11.85 -5.86 -4.23
CA LEU A 8 -11.56 -5.56 -2.83
C LEU A 8 -10.05 -5.42 -2.58
N LEU A 9 -9.20 -6.29 -3.10
CA LEU A 9 -7.73 -6.14 -3.01
C LEU A 9 -7.23 -4.94 -3.80
N SER A 10 -7.74 -4.69 -5.00
CA SER A 10 -7.45 -3.48 -5.77
C SER A 10 -8.05 -2.24 -5.11
N PHE A 11 -9.26 -2.35 -4.55
CA PHE A 11 -9.91 -1.31 -3.78
C PHE A 11 -9.18 -1.12 -2.43
N PHE A 12 -8.78 -2.20 -1.75
CA PHE A 12 -7.97 -2.15 -0.53
C PHE A 12 -6.53 -1.68 -0.79
N ALA A 13 -5.92 -2.00 -1.91
CA ALA A 13 -4.65 -1.41 -2.33
C ALA A 13 -4.78 0.07 -2.72
N LEU A 14 -6.00 0.52 -3.03
CA LEU A 14 -6.31 1.80 -3.64
C LEU A 14 -7.03 2.78 -2.71
N VAL A 15 -7.67 2.29 -1.63
CA VAL A 15 -8.59 3.09 -0.81
C VAL A 15 -8.16 3.05 0.64
N ALA A 16 -7.74 4.16 1.13
CA ALA A 16 -7.31 4.34 2.50
C ALA A 16 -7.62 5.73 3.04
N SER A 17 -8.20 5.83 4.17
CA SER A 17 -7.98 6.80 5.26
C SER A 17 -9.19 7.33 6.01
N SER A 18 -9.18 7.40 7.27
CA SER A 18 -9.33 8.42 8.32
C SER A 18 -9.93 7.95 9.65
N TYR A 19 -9.94 8.81 10.63
CA TYR A 19 -10.12 8.59 12.07
C TYR A 19 -11.35 7.79 12.50
N PHE A 20 -11.15 6.72 13.28
CA PHE A 20 -12.17 6.14 14.15
C PHE A 20 -11.61 5.75 15.52
N ASN A 21 -12.43 5.86 16.57
CA ASN A 21 -12.10 5.35 17.90
C ASN A 21 -12.14 3.82 17.91
N ALA A 22 -10.99 3.20 18.14
CA ALA A 22 -10.73 1.78 18.07
C ALA A 22 -11.62 0.88 18.97
N THR A 23 -12.23 1.46 20.01
CA THR A 23 -12.97 0.70 21.03
C THR A 23 -14.31 0.11 20.57
N ASN A 24 -14.78 0.45 19.38
CA ASN A 24 -16.14 0.12 18.94
C ASN A 24 -16.27 -1.03 17.92
N ALA A 25 -15.18 -1.67 17.52
CA ALA A 25 -15.21 -2.72 16.50
C ALA A 25 -14.89 -4.13 17.04
N GLN A 26 -14.72 -4.29 18.34
CA GLN A 26 -14.30 -5.55 18.95
C GLN A 26 -15.32 -6.66 18.77
N SER A 27 -16.63 -6.35 18.73
CA SER A 27 -17.69 -7.35 18.54
C SER A 27 -17.62 -8.02 17.16
N ALA A 28 -17.25 -7.28 16.12
CA ALA A 28 -17.10 -7.81 14.78
C ALA A 28 -15.91 -8.79 14.66
N LEU A 29 -14.81 -8.52 15.38
CA LEU A 29 -13.65 -9.40 15.38
C LEU A 29 -13.86 -10.73 16.12
N GLN A 30 -14.90 -10.83 16.95
CA GLN A 30 -15.24 -12.05 17.66
C GLN A 30 -15.86 -13.13 16.76
N VAL A 31 -16.30 -12.77 15.56
CA VAL A 31 -16.90 -13.70 14.58
C VAL A 31 -15.96 -13.98 13.40
N ILE A 32 -14.71 -13.54 13.47
CA ILE A 32 -13.66 -13.84 12.50
C ILE A 32 -12.68 -14.80 13.16
N THR A 33 -12.23 -15.83 12.46
CA THR A 33 -11.26 -16.81 12.97
C THR A 33 -9.90 -16.16 13.23
N ALA A 34 -9.17 -16.70 14.22
CA ALA A 34 -7.87 -16.18 14.63
C ALA A 34 -6.80 -16.21 13.51
N ASP A 35 -6.96 -17.13 12.57
CA ASP A 35 -6.06 -17.37 11.44
C ASP A 35 -6.51 -16.70 10.13
N ALA A 36 -7.45 -15.76 10.19
CA ALA A 36 -7.96 -15.05 9.02
C ALA A 36 -6.83 -14.45 8.17
N ASP A 37 -6.97 -14.62 6.85
CA ASP A 37 -5.99 -14.15 5.88
C ASP A 37 -6.01 -12.62 5.69
N VAL A 38 -7.21 -12.05 5.73
CA VAL A 38 -7.43 -10.62 5.65
C VAL A 38 -8.52 -10.20 6.62
N VAL A 39 -8.27 -9.14 7.37
CA VAL A 39 -9.28 -8.47 8.20
C VAL A 39 -9.21 -6.98 7.93
N ALA A 40 -10.36 -6.37 7.62
CA ALA A 40 -10.42 -4.96 7.32
C ALA A 40 -11.55 -4.24 8.07
N PHE A 41 -11.30 -3.01 8.47
CA PHE A 41 -12.30 -2.05 8.91
C PHE A 41 -12.47 -0.93 7.91
N VAL A 42 -13.70 -0.64 7.56
CA VAL A 42 -14.09 0.36 6.55
C VAL A 42 -15.10 1.33 7.16
N ASP A 43 -14.72 2.60 7.26
CA ASP A 43 -15.67 3.68 7.53
C ASP A 43 -16.43 4.02 6.23
N ALA A 44 -17.47 3.25 5.96
CA ALA A 44 -18.22 3.37 4.72
C ALA A 44 -18.87 4.77 4.57
N GLU A 45 -19.40 5.36 5.64
CA GLU A 45 -20.02 6.70 5.57
C GLU A 45 -19.01 7.75 5.15
N LYS A 46 -17.83 7.71 5.74
CA LYS A 46 -16.78 8.67 5.42
C LYS A 46 -16.21 8.45 4.01
N ILE A 47 -15.93 7.22 3.62
CA ILE A 47 -15.46 6.90 2.27
C ILE A 47 -16.48 7.37 1.24
N CYS A 48 -17.77 7.08 1.42
CA CYS A 48 -18.83 7.53 0.53
C CYS A 48 -18.89 9.07 0.45
N SER A 49 -18.77 9.74 1.58
CA SER A 49 -18.72 11.20 1.63
C SER A 49 -17.51 11.77 0.86
N LEU A 50 -16.34 11.16 1.00
CA LEU A 50 -15.12 11.57 0.30
C LEU A 50 -15.20 11.30 -1.21
N ALA A 51 -15.81 10.18 -1.59
CA ALA A 51 -16.01 9.78 -2.99
C ALA A 51 -17.17 10.53 -3.67
N GLY A 52 -18.08 11.14 -2.90
CA GLY A 52 -19.29 11.79 -3.42
C GLY A 52 -20.35 10.78 -3.89
N ILE A 53 -20.41 9.58 -3.31
CA ILE A 53 -21.41 8.54 -3.60
C ILE A 53 -22.28 8.25 -2.38
N SER A 54 -23.43 7.60 -2.58
CA SER A 54 -24.24 7.13 -1.46
C SER A 54 -23.72 5.79 -0.91
N THR A 55 -24.02 5.49 0.36
CA THR A 55 -23.70 4.20 0.98
C THR A 55 -24.43 3.04 0.28
N ALA A 56 -25.63 3.29 -0.27
CA ALA A 56 -26.36 2.30 -1.05
C ALA A 56 -25.65 1.98 -2.37
N ASP A 57 -25.13 2.98 -3.08
CA ASP A 57 -24.35 2.77 -4.28
C ASP A 57 -23.05 2.02 -3.97
N PHE A 58 -22.43 2.33 -2.84
CA PHE A 58 -21.24 1.63 -2.37
C PHE A 58 -21.50 0.13 -2.15
N VAL A 59 -22.63 -0.24 -1.52
CA VAL A 59 -23.03 -1.65 -1.35
C VAL A 59 -23.23 -2.34 -2.70
N LYS A 60 -23.92 -1.70 -3.63
CA LYS A 60 -24.12 -2.24 -4.98
C LYS A 60 -22.81 -2.47 -5.74
N MET A 61 -21.81 -1.60 -5.52
CA MET A 61 -20.49 -1.77 -6.11
C MET A 61 -19.70 -2.95 -5.53
N LEU A 62 -19.97 -3.34 -4.29
CA LEU A 62 -19.28 -4.47 -3.64
C LEU A 62 -19.70 -5.84 -4.22
N ASP A 63 -20.93 -5.98 -4.66
CA ASP A 63 -21.45 -7.28 -5.10
C ASP A 63 -21.38 -7.50 -6.61
N GLY A 64 -21.53 -6.44 -7.40
CA GLY A 64 -21.56 -6.56 -8.86
C GLY A 64 -22.73 -7.36 -9.44
N ASN A 65 -23.62 -7.90 -8.59
CA ASN A 65 -24.80 -8.68 -8.93
C ASN A 65 -26.07 -8.01 -8.41
N ASP A 66 -27.16 -8.08 -9.18
CA ASP A 66 -28.47 -7.57 -8.81
C ASP A 66 -29.24 -8.60 -7.91
N SER A 67 -28.62 -9.06 -6.81
CA SER A 67 -29.31 -9.97 -5.90
C SER A 67 -30.32 -9.21 -5.02
N THR A 68 -31.44 -9.86 -4.71
CA THR A 68 -32.47 -9.26 -3.83
C THR A 68 -31.95 -8.99 -2.42
N ILE A 69 -31.03 -9.81 -1.94
CA ILE A 69 -30.39 -9.62 -0.63
C ILE A 69 -29.51 -8.36 -0.62
N VAL A 70 -28.84 -8.03 -1.73
CA VAL A 70 -28.07 -6.79 -1.87
C VAL A 70 -28.98 -5.56 -1.84
N GLU A 71 -30.16 -5.64 -2.41
CA GLU A 71 -31.18 -4.59 -2.31
C GLU A 71 -31.64 -4.39 -0.84
N ILE A 72 -31.87 -5.51 -0.11
CA ILE A 72 -32.20 -5.47 1.32
C ILE A 72 -31.04 -4.84 2.11
N LEU A 73 -29.79 -5.25 1.87
CA LEU A 73 -28.60 -4.69 2.51
C LEU A 73 -28.46 -3.19 2.21
N SER A 74 -28.62 -2.82 0.94
CA SER A 74 -28.58 -1.40 0.51
C SER A 74 -29.65 -0.57 1.24
N SER A 75 -30.85 -1.10 1.40
CA SER A 75 -31.94 -0.46 2.13
C SER A 75 -31.67 -0.37 3.64
N LEU A 76 -31.02 -1.38 4.23
CA LEU A 76 -30.64 -1.39 5.64
C LEU A 76 -29.58 -0.35 5.96
N VAL A 77 -28.58 -0.17 5.08
CA VAL A 77 -27.47 0.77 5.32
C VAL A 77 -27.81 2.21 4.90
N ALA A 78 -28.66 2.42 3.90
CA ALA A 78 -29.06 3.73 3.39
C ALA A 78 -30.37 4.24 3.99
N GLY A 79 -31.23 3.34 4.48
CA GLY A 79 -32.59 3.68 4.93
C GLY A 79 -32.66 4.40 6.26
N ASP A 80 -33.82 4.99 6.55
CA ASP A 80 -34.13 5.61 7.85
C ASP A 80 -34.25 4.61 9.00
N ALA A 81 -34.23 3.31 8.66
CA ALA A 81 -34.33 2.21 9.61
C ALA A 81 -33.06 2.07 10.44
N ASN A 82 -33.15 2.39 11.71
CA ASN A 82 -32.03 2.48 12.65
C ASN A 82 -31.71 1.09 13.29
N TYR A 83 -31.62 0.05 12.47
CA TYR A 83 -31.37 -1.32 12.95
C TYR A 83 -29.87 -1.62 13.11
N LEU A 84 -29.01 -0.92 12.36
CA LEU A 84 -27.55 -1.08 12.39
C LEU A 84 -26.88 0.16 13.01
N HIS A 85 -25.71 -0.03 13.57
CA HIS A 85 -24.86 1.06 14.05
C HIS A 85 -24.14 1.74 12.88
N ARG A 86 -24.68 2.82 12.34
CA ARG A 86 -24.10 3.56 11.20
C ARG A 86 -22.76 4.19 11.50
N ASN A 87 -22.55 4.63 12.73
CA ASN A 87 -21.32 5.28 13.18
C ASN A 87 -20.21 4.29 13.55
N LYS A 88 -20.37 3.01 13.23
CA LYS A 88 -19.36 2.00 13.42
C LYS A 88 -18.81 1.55 12.08
N PRO A 89 -17.50 1.23 12.01
CA PRO A 89 -16.92 0.74 10.77
C PRO A 89 -17.52 -0.61 10.40
N TRP A 90 -17.66 -0.83 9.11
CA TRP A 90 -17.91 -2.17 8.58
C TRP A 90 -16.66 -3.01 8.73
N CYS A 91 -16.81 -4.26 9.12
CA CYS A 91 -15.72 -5.19 9.23
C CYS A 91 -15.81 -6.22 8.11
N PHE A 92 -14.69 -6.49 7.47
CA PHE A 92 -14.55 -7.55 6.47
C PHE A 92 -13.58 -8.58 6.98
N GLY A 93 -13.88 -9.87 6.74
CA GLY A 93 -13.01 -10.98 7.06
C GLY A 93 -12.91 -11.96 5.91
N VAL A 94 -11.72 -12.47 5.65
CA VAL A 94 -11.45 -13.56 4.73
C VAL A 94 -10.75 -14.66 5.52
N THR A 95 -11.33 -15.85 5.55
CA THR A 95 -10.76 -16.99 6.27
C THR A 95 -10.09 -17.97 5.31
N PRO A 96 -9.05 -18.72 5.75
CA PRO A 96 -8.29 -19.63 4.89
C PRO A 96 -9.15 -20.75 4.29
N HIS A 97 -10.24 -21.12 4.95
CA HIS A 97 -11.09 -22.25 4.58
C HIS A 97 -12.36 -21.85 3.84
N ALA A 98 -12.73 -20.57 3.91
CA ALA A 98 -13.88 -20.06 3.19
C ALA A 98 -13.37 -19.27 1.97
N GLU A 99 -13.67 -19.75 0.77
CA GLU A 99 -13.49 -18.94 -0.46
C GLU A 99 -14.39 -17.69 -0.47
N SER A 100 -15.00 -17.37 0.68
CA SER A 100 -16.01 -16.33 0.84
C SER A 100 -15.49 -15.16 1.68
N VAL A 101 -15.87 -13.96 1.27
CA VAL A 101 -15.67 -12.73 2.03
C VAL A 101 -16.88 -12.50 2.93
N MET A 102 -16.64 -12.36 4.22
CA MET A 102 -17.69 -11.98 5.18
C MET A 102 -17.68 -10.48 5.39
N LEU A 103 -18.83 -9.81 5.20
CA LEU A 103 -19.05 -8.46 5.69
C LEU A 103 -19.81 -8.53 7.02
N ILE A 104 -19.29 -7.88 8.05
CA ILE A 104 -19.83 -7.92 9.41
C ILE A 104 -20.24 -6.51 9.81
N LEU A 105 -21.51 -6.36 10.21
CA LEU A 105 -22.11 -5.10 10.63
C LEU A 105 -22.63 -5.22 12.05
N GLU A 106 -22.43 -4.20 12.88
CA GLU A 106 -22.94 -4.20 14.24
C GLU A 106 -24.43 -3.85 14.29
N VAL A 107 -25.20 -4.66 15.02
CA VAL A 107 -26.65 -4.54 15.15
C VAL A 107 -26.98 -3.63 16.34
N LYS A 108 -27.85 -2.67 16.12
CA LYS A 108 -28.36 -1.72 17.13
C LYS A 108 -29.72 -2.14 17.69
N ASP A 109 -30.62 -2.63 16.83
CA ASP A 109 -31.94 -3.08 17.21
C ASP A 109 -32.23 -4.47 16.60
N ALA A 110 -31.87 -5.52 17.34
CA ALA A 110 -32.06 -6.90 16.90
C ALA A 110 -33.54 -7.27 16.68
N LYS A 111 -34.44 -6.74 17.52
CA LYS A 111 -35.88 -7.03 17.38
C LYS A 111 -36.47 -6.35 16.14
N GLY A 112 -36.05 -5.12 15.87
CA GLY A 112 -36.43 -4.39 14.67
C GLY A 112 -35.90 -5.05 13.42
N LEU A 113 -34.61 -5.43 13.39
CA LEU A 113 -33.95 -6.13 12.29
C LEU A 113 -34.65 -7.45 11.95
N LYS A 114 -34.96 -8.25 12.98
CA LYS A 114 -35.68 -9.52 12.79
C LYS A 114 -37.05 -9.31 12.15
N ARG A 115 -37.84 -8.34 12.65
CA ARG A 115 -39.14 -7.98 12.06
C ARG A 115 -39.02 -7.51 10.62
N TYR A 116 -37.98 -6.74 10.33
CA TYR A 116 -37.70 -6.27 8.99
C TYR A 116 -37.44 -7.47 8.03
N PHE A 117 -36.58 -8.42 8.40
CA PHE A 117 -36.35 -9.62 7.59
C PHE A 117 -37.64 -10.40 7.35
N GLN A 118 -38.46 -10.61 8.40
CA GLN A 118 -39.76 -11.28 8.25
C GLN A 118 -40.72 -10.56 7.30
N GLN A 119 -40.65 -9.22 7.23
CA GLN A 119 -41.44 -8.44 6.29
C GLN A 119 -40.94 -8.58 4.85
N GLN A 120 -39.61 -8.55 4.65
CA GLN A 120 -39.01 -8.72 3.33
C GLN A 120 -39.37 -10.10 2.72
N VAL A 121 -39.25 -11.15 3.50
CA VAL A 121 -39.60 -12.51 3.04
C VAL A 121 -41.09 -12.63 2.69
N ARG A 122 -41.98 -11.96 3.42
CA ARG A 122 -43.43 -11.93 3.08
C ARG A 122 -43.76 -11.21 1.79
N SER A 123 -42.90 -10.26 1.40
CA SER A 123 -43.11 -9.43 0.21
C SER A 123 -42.37 -9.96 -1.02
N ASN A 124 -41.50 -10.99 -0.85
CA ASN A 124 -40.68 -11.52 -1.92
C ASN A 124 -40.48 -13.05 -1.77
N ASP A 125 -41.05 -13.82 -2.68
CA ASP A 125 -41.00 -15.27 -2.68
C ASP A 125 -39.61 -15.85 -3.02
N SER A 126 -38.68 -15.05 -3.51
CA SER A 126 -37.30 -15.50 -3.82
C SER A 126 -36.39 -15.56 -2.58
N ILE A 127 -36.89 -15.11 -1.42
CA ILE A 127 -36.13 -15.06 -0.19
C ILE A 127 -36.73 -15.95 0.86
N SER A 128 -35.89 -16.63 1.62
CA SER A 128 -36.31 -17.46 2.77
C SER A 128 -35.90 -16.80 4.09
N PHE A 129 -36.67 -17.05 5.15
CA PHE A 129 -36.37 -16.65 6.52
C PHE A 129 -35.87 -17.82 7.32
N TYR A 130 -34.79 -17.64 8.07
CA TYR A 130 -34.24 -18.62 8.98
C TYR A 130 -34.32 -18.11 10.42
N GLN A 131 -34.65 -19.00 11.34
CA GLN A 131 -34.55 -18.72 12.78
C GLN A 131 -34.29 -20.01 13.54
N GLU A 132 -33.24 -20.00 14.36
CA GLU A 132 -32.95 -21.06 15.31
C GLU A 132 -32.38 -20.45 16.59
N SER A 133 -32.97 -20.80 17.74
CA SER A 133 -32.58 -20.24 19.05
C SER A 133 -32.58 -18.71 19.02
N HIS A 134 -31.42 -18.08 19.19
CA HIS A 134 -31.25 -16.62 19.13
C HIS A 134 -30.77 -16.11 17.76
N TYR A 135 -30.40 -17.03 16.86
CA TYR A 135 -29.98 -16.68 15.50
C TYR A 135 -31.20 -16.47 14.60
N PHE A 136 -31.09 -15.50 13.71
CA PHE A 136 -32.10 -15.25 12.69
C PHE A 136 -31.45 -14.62 11.45
N GLY A 137 -32.10 -14.81 10.30
CA GLY A 137 -31.57 -14.27 9.05
C GLY A 137 -32.53 -14.39 7.88
N CYS A 138 -32.13 -13.89 6.74
CA CYS A 138 -32.78 -14.13 5.45
C CYS A 138 -31.73 -14.45 4.38
N TYR A 139 -32.13 -15.21 3.38
CA TYR A 139 -31.22 -15.70 2.35
C TYR A 139 -31.92 -15.95 1.02
N ASP A 140 -31.16 -15.91 -0.03
CA ASP A 140 -31.49 -16.42 -1.37
C ASP A 140 -30.51 -17.53 -1.76
N SER A 141 -30.45 -17.89 -3.05
CA SER A 141 -29.54 -18.94 -3.56
C SER A 141 -28.05 -18.57 -3.53
N GLN A 142 -27.68 -17.31 -3.35
CA GLN A 142 -26.31 -16.83 -3.47
C GLN A 142 -25.83 -16.03 -2.25
N THR A 143 -26.72 -15.42 -1.49
CA THR A 143 -26.37 -14.48 -0.43
C THR A 143 -27.20 -14.75 0.82
N ALA A 144 -26.59 -14.62 2.00
CA ALA A 144 -27.25 -14.70 3.28
C ALA A 144 -26.91 -13.51 4.20
N LEU A 145 -27.90 -13.05 4.96
CA LEU A 145 -27.78 -12.15 6.08
C LEU A 145 -28.12 -12.91 7.37
N ILE A 146 -27.13 -13.12 8.24
CA ILE A 146 -27.30 -13.94 9.47
C ILE A 146 -26.92 -13.10 10.68
N SER A 147 -27.72 -13.11 11.73
CA SER A 147 -27.46 -12.33 12.95
C SER A 147 -27.69 -13.13 14.22
N ASP A 148 -26.82 -12.91 15.22
CA ASP A 148 -27.00 -13.34 16.62
C ASP A 148 -27.65 -12.25 17.49
N GLY A 149 -28.01 -11.12 16.89
CA GLY A 149 -28.55 -9.95 17.55
C GLY A 149 -27.51 -8.92 18.02
N ARG A 150 -26.22 -9.23 18.04
CA ARG A 150 -25.11 -8.31 18.31
C ARG A 150 -24.48 -7.83 17.01
N VAL A 151 -24.23 -8.75 16.11
CA VAL A 151 -23.66 -8.49 14.78
C VAL A 151 -24.51 -9.17 13.72
N MET A 152 -24.40 -8.70 12.50
CA MET A 152 -24.96 -9.31 11.29
C MET A 152 -23.82 -9.63 10.35
N ILE A 153 -23.74 -10.88 9.90
CA ILE A 153 -22.80 -11.34 8.89
C ILE A 153 -23.54 -11.36 7.55
N VAL A 154 -22.90 -10.80 6.53
CA VAL A 154 -23.31 -10.92 5.12
C VAL A 154 -22.34 -11.86 4.44
N VAL A 155 -22.84 -12.90 3.84
CA VAL A 155 -22.05 -13.91 3.12
C VAL A 155 -22.57 -14.01 1.71
N ALA A 156 -21.67 -14.04 0.74
CA ALA A 156 -21.98 -14.31 -0.66
C ALA A 156 -21.21 -15.54 -1.12
N SER A 157 -21.86 -16.44 -1.86
CA SER A 157 -21.26 -17.64 -2.45
C SER A 157 -21.28 -17.54 -3.98
N ASP A 158 -20.17 -17.87 -4.62
CA ASP A 158 -20.09 -17.94 -6.10
C ASP A 158 -20.69 -19.23 -6.66
N ILE A 159 -20.91 -20.24 -5.83
CA ILE A 159 -21.48 -21.52 -6.22
C ILE A 159 -22.95 -21.48 -5.88
N PRO A 160 -23.88 -21.56 -6.87
CA PRO A 160 -25.29 -21.74 -6.60
C PRO A 160 -25.45 -23.07 -5.87
N THR A 161 -25.65 -23.04 -4.57
CA THR A 161 -25.96 -24.21 -3.76
C THR A 161 -27.47 -24.26 -3.56
N ASP A 162 -28.04 -25.43 -3.27
CA ASP A 162 -29.46 -25.61 -2.94
C ASP A 162 -29.89 -24.88 -1.65
N GLY A 163 -29.03 -24.04 -1.12
CA GLY A 163 -29.12 -23.16 0.04
C GLY A 163 -27.75 -22.92 0.62
N VAL A 164 -27.54 -21.68 1.11
CA VAL A 164 -26.36 -21.36 1.91
C VAL A 164 -26.38 -22.24 3.14
N ASP A 165 -25.29 -22.97 3.43
CA ASP A 165 -25.19 -23.76 4.64
C ASP A 165 -25.06 -22.82 5.86
N PHE A 166 -26.21 -22.46 6.43
CA PHE A 166 -26.27 -21.61 7.60
C PHE A 166 -25.48 -22.16 8.79
N MET A 167 -25.37 -23.49 8.89
CA MET A 167 -24.68 -24.12 10.01
C MET A 167 -23.20 -23.79 10.01
N GLU A 168 -22.57 -23.80 8.85
CA GLU A 168 -21.16 -23.43 8.70
C GLU A 168 -20.88 -22.00 9.21
N TYR A 169 -21.74 -21.06 8.84
CA TYR A 169 -21.56 -19.66 9.28
C TYR A 169 -22.02 -19.39 10.72
N MET A 170 -22.86 -20.24 11.27
CA MET A 170 -23.25 -20.14 12.69
C MET A 170 -22.09 -20.48 13.64
N GLU A 171 -21.15 -21.31 13.22
CA GLU A 171 -19.94 -21.59 13.98
C GLU A 171 -19.10 -20.34 14.23
N ALA A 172 -19.11 -19.38 13.30
CA ALA A 172 -18.42 -18.10 13.45
C ALA A 172 -18.87 -17.29 14.68
N PHE A 173 -20.13 -17.46 15.13
CA PHE A 173 -20.61 -16.78 16.34
C PHE A 173 -20.16 -17.46 17.65
N SER A 174 -19.52 -18.63 17.57
CA SER A 174 -19.15 -19.49 18.71
C SER A 174 -17.63 -19.72 18.83
N LEU A 175 -16.80 -18.93 18.17
CA LEU A 175 -15.33 -19.11 18.10
C LEU A 175 -14.64 -19.00 19.46
N GLY A 176 -15.22 -18.30 20.45
CA GLY A 176 -14.61 -18.09 21.76
C GLY A 176 -13.23 -17.43 21.67
N ASP A 177 -12.20 -18.07 22.24
CA ASP A 177 -10.83 -17.59 22.20
C ASP A 177 -10.12 -17.80 20.85
N ASN A 178 -10.71 -18.59 19.96
CA ASN A 178 -10.19 -18.81 18.60
C ASN A 178 -10.60 -17.71 17.60
N CYS A 179 -11.08 -16.58 18.09
CA CYS A 179 -11.44 -15.44 17.28
C CYS A 179 -10.27 -14.46 17.07
N PHE A 180 -10.34 -13.68 16.00
CA PHE A 180 -9.33 -12.67 15.66
C PHE A 180 -9.17 -11.60 16.74
N ALA A 181 -10.25 -11.29 17.50
CA ALA A 181 -10.19 -10.36 18.63
C ALA A 181 -9.15 -10.75 19.70
N SER A 182 -8.81 -12.04 19.82
CA SER A 182 -7.84 -12.56 20.77
C SER A 182 -6.39 -12.41 20.31
N CYS A 183 -6.16 -12.09 19.02
CA CYS A 183 -4.82 -12.00 18.44
C CYS A 183 -4.14 -10.66 18.73
N GLU A 184 -2.80 -10.65 18.80
CA GLU A 184 -2.01 -9.42 18.91
C GLU A 184 -2.19 -8.51 17.67
N VAL A 185 -2.38 -9.12 16.50
CA VAL A 185 -2.68 -8.40 15.25
C VAL A 185 -3.93 -7.53 15.38
N ALA A 186 -4.98 -8.06 16.06
CA ALA A 186 -6.22 -7.29 16.29
C ALA A 186 -5.96 -6.01 17.09
N LYS A 187 -5.09 -6.05 18.09
CA LYS A 187 -4.72 -4.86 18.88
C LYS A 187 -4.04 -3.81 18.01
N THR A 188 -3.10 -4.24 17.18
CA THR A 188 -2.39 -3.34 16.26
C THR A 188 -3.34 -2.77 15.21
N LEU A 189 -4.23 -3.59 14.65
CA LEU A 189 -5.25 -3.17 13.70
C LEU A 189 -6.24 -2.16 14.32
N LEU A 190 -6.70 -2.41 15.54
CA LEU A 190 -7.59 -1.51 16.27
C LEU A 190 -6.92 -0.17 16.61
N ASN A 191 -5.63 -0.17 16.89
CA ASN A 191 -4.85 1.03 17.21
C ASN A 191 -4.38 1.79 15.95
N SER A 192 -4.44 1.17 14.78
CA SER A 192 -4.12 1.85 13.53
C SER A 192 -5.16 2.93 13.23
N ARG A 193 -4.72 3.98 12.53
CA ARG A 193 -5.58 5.11 12.17
C ARG A 193 -6.06 4.98 10.74
N GLY A 194 -7.23 5.50 10.47
CA GLY A 194 -7.74 5.60 9.12
C GLY A 194 -9.19 5.13 8.96
N GLU A 195 -9.90 5.63 7.93
CA GLU A 195 -11.23 5.13 7.54
C GLU A 195 -11.16 3.76 6.89
N LEU A 196 -9.98 3.37 6.41
CA LEU A 196 -9.68 1.98 6.08
C LEU A 196 -8.49 1.51 6.92
N ARG A 197 -8.63 0.35 7.49
CA ARG A 197 -7.56 -0.33 8.24
C ARG A 197 -7.61 -1.78 7.85
N VAL A 198 -6.49 -2.33 7.42
CA VAL A 198 -6.43 -3.70 6.91
C VAL A 198 -5.26 -4.42 7.56
N ALA A 199 -5.50 -5.64 8.01
CA ALA A 199 -4.45 -6.60 8.34
C ALA A 199 -4.47 -7.70 7.26
N ILE A 200 -3.32 -7.97 6.68
CA ILE A 200 -3.15 -8.95 5.60
C ILE A 200 -2.01 -9.88 5.98
N LYS A 201 -2.22 -11.21 5.91
CA LYS A 201 -1.12 -12.17 6.07
C LYS A 201 -0.04 -11.94 5.01
N GLY A 202 1.21 -12.01 5.42
CA GLY A 202 2.37 -11.78 4.55
C GLY A 202 2.39 -12.69 3.32
N GLN A 203 1.90 -13.89 3.43
CA GLN A 203 1.81 -14.85 2.31
C GLN A 203 1.04 -14.30 1.10
N HIS A 204 0.04 -13.42 1.31
CA HIS A 204 -0.74 -12.78 0.24
C HIS A 204 -0.06 -11.56 -0.36
N LEU A 205 1.08 -11.14 0.19
CA LEU A 205 1.85 -9.99 -0.31
C LEU A 205 2.97 -10.42 -1.27
N LYS A 206 3.14 -11.72 -1.50
CA LYS A 206 4.13 -12.25 -2.45
C LYS A 206 3.79 -11.85 -3.87
N GLY A 207 4.80 -11.40 -4.62
CA GLY A 207 4.77 -11.38 -6.07
C GLY A 207 4.79 -12.81 -6.64
N GLU A 208 4.33 -12.99 -7.87
CA GLU A 208 4.35 -14.31 -8.56
C GLU A 208 5.76 -14.89 -8.68
N ASP A 209 6.79 -14.04 -8.71
CA ASP A 209 8.21 -14.40 -8.88
C ASP A 209 8.98 -14.47 -7.54
N ASP A 210 8.35 -14.22 -6.41
CA ASP A 210 9.03 -14.19 -5.11
C ASP A 210 9.25 -15.60 -4.57
N THR A 211 10.50 -16.10 -4.66
CA THR A 211 10.90 -17.42 -4.19
C THR A 211 11.11 -17.49 -2.67
N ASN A 212 11.19 -16.36 -1.99
CA ASN A 212 11.40 -16.31 -0.55
C ASN A 212 10.15 -16.71 0.23
N ALA A 213 10.27 -17.68 1.11
CA ALA A 213 9.16 -18.10 1.95
C ALA A 213 8.90 -17.05 3.05
N ILE A 214 7.76 -16.38 2.99
CA ILE A 214 7.29 -15.53 4.10
C ILE A 214 6.71 -16.46 5.17
N PRO A 215 7.18 -16.42 6.42
CA PRO A 215 6.71 -17.31 7.46
C PRO A 215 5.26 -17.01 7.86
N ASP A 216 4.56 -18.06 8.32
CA ASP A 216 3.24 -17.91 8.92
C ASP A 216 3.29 -16.97 10.13
N GLY A 217 2.19 -16.26 10.36
CA GLY A 217 2.07 -15.34 11.49
C GLY A 217 2.68 -13.96 11.25
N LEU A 218 3.20 -13.68 10.06
CA LEU A 218 3.53 -12.30 9.65
C LEU A 218 2.29 -11.61 9.06
N TYR A 219 1.99 -10.42 9.54
CA TYR A 219 0.91 -9.57 9.04
C TYR A 219 1.43 -8.19 8.69
N ALA A 220 1.04 -7.69 7.52
CA ALA A 220 1.11 -6.27 7.20
C ALA A 220 -0.17 -5.58 7.65
N ILE A 221 -0.04 -4.45 8.32
CA ILE A 221 -1.17 -3.63 8.74
C ILE A 221 -1.07 -2.31 8.01
N VAL A 222 -2.13 -1.98 7.30
CA VAL A 222 -2.27 -0.77 6.50
C VAL A 222 -3.37 0.06 7.09
N GLY A 223 -3.03 1.30 7.47
CA GLY A 223 -4.01 2.31 7.86
C GLY A 223 -3.90 3.49 6.93
N VAL A 224 -5.01 4.05 6.51
CA VAL A 224 -4.97 5.10 5.50
C VAL A 224 -5.94 6.20 5.84
N GLU A 225 -5.44 7.43 5.87
CA GLU A 225 -6.13 8.62 6.34
C GLU A 225 -6.15 9.72 5.27
N THR A 226 -7.35 10.14 4.81
CA THR A 226 -7.50 11.27 3.89
C THR A 226 -7.98 12.52 4.60
N ILE A 227 -7.22 13.59 4.50
CA ILE A 227 -7.57 14.92 4.99
C ILE A 227 -7.48 15.89 3.81
N LYS A 228 -8.64 16.34 3.33
CA LYS A 228 -8.75 17.20 2.14
C LYS A 228 -8.12 16.52 0.92
N ASN A 229 -7.07 17.12 0.34
CA ASN A 229 -6.35 16.64 -0.82
C ASN A 229 -5.09 15.82 -0.46
N LYS A 230 -4.94 15.43 0.78
CA LYS A 230 -3.81 14.60 1.25
C LYS A 230 -4.29 13.25 1.74
N THR A 231 -3.59 12.21 1.35
CA THR A 231 -3.78 10.86 1.85
C THR A 231 -2.49 10.38 2.51
N ASN A 232 -2.61 9.92 3.74
CA ASN A 232 -1.52 9.27 4.48
C ASN A 232 -1.77 7.77 4.54
N ILE A 233 -0.85 6.97 4.09
CA ILE A 233 -0.85 5.52 4.19
C ILE A 233 0.18 5.13 5.25
N ASN A 234 -0.30 4.61 6.38
CA ASN A 234 0.54 4.11 7.45
C ASN A 234 0.69 2.60 7.29
N LEU A 235 1.90 2.14 7.23
CA LEU A 235 2.25 0.73 7.09
C LEU A 235 2.92 0.28 8.36
N SER A 236 2.57 -0.90 8.86
CA SER A 236 3.30 -1.57 9.93
C SER A 236 3.27 -3.07 9.74
N ALA A 237 4.29 -3.76 10.24
CA ALA A 237 4.35 -5.21 10.27
C ALA A 237 4.21 -5.72 11.70
N THR A 238 3.48 -6.81 11.88
CA THR A 238 3.29 -7.50 13.16
C THR A 238 3.54 -8.99 12.97
N ALA A 239 4.34 -9.55 13.85
CA ALA A 239 4.71 -10.96 13.85
C ALA A 239 4.10 -11.65 15.08
N THR A 240 3.41 -12.78 14.89
CA THR A 240 2.68 -13.50 15.94
C THR A 240 3.34 -14.81 16.34
N THR A 241 4.26 -15.34 15.53
CA THR A 241 5.03 -16.57 15.81
C THR A 241 6.50 -16.25 16.04
N PRO A 242 7.27 -17.10 16.75
CA PRO A 242 8.71 -16.91 16.91
C PRO A 242 9.44 -16.80 15.56
N GLU A 243 9.07 -17.63 14.58
CA GLU A 243 9.65 -17.65 13.25
C GLU A 243 9.41 -16.33 12.50
N SER A 244 8.16 -15.82 12.51
CA SER A 244 7.85 -14.53 11.92
C SER A 244 8.52 -13.37 12.65
N GLN A 245 8.72 -13.46 13.96
CA GLN A 245 9.47 -12.46 14.74
C GLN A 245 10.95 -12.43 14.34
N GLU A 246 11.57 -13.60 14.18
CA GLU A 246 12.96 -13.71 13.72
C GLU A 246 13.11 -13.17 12.31
N TYR A 247 12.19 -13.53 11.41
CA TYR A 247 12.16 -13.00 10.04
C TYR A 247 12.07 -11.47 10.02
N LEU A 248 11.15 -10.89 10.78
CA LEU A 248 10.98 -9.43 10.87
C LEU A 248 12.21 -8.75 11.47
N ALA A 249 12.83 -9.36 12.48
CA ALA A 249 14.07 -8.87 13.06
C ALA A 249 15.24 -8.95 12.07
N SER A 250 15.33 -10.00 11.27
CA SER A 250 16.37 -10.13 10.25
C SER A 250 16.24 -9.05 9.18
N MET A 251 15.04 -8.83 8.65
CA MET A 251 14.78 -7.75 7.70
C MET A 251 15.15 -6.37 8.28
N SER A 252 14.82 -6.17 9.55
CA SER A 252 15.13 -4.92 10.26
C SER A 252 16.62 -4.69 10.45
N ALA A 253 17.39 -5.76 10.68
CA ALA A 253 18.84 -5.66 10.88
C ALA A 253 19.61 -5.28 9.60
N GLU A 254 18.96 -5.40 8.46
CA GLU A 254 19.53 -5.06 7.17
C GLU A 254 19.48 -3.57 6.86
N LEU A 255 18.54 -2.85 7.46
CA LEU A 255 18.33 -1.43 7.24
C LEU A 255 19.07 -0.61 8.31
N MET A 256 19.75 0.44 7.89
CA MET A 256 20.40 1.40 8.78
C MET A 256 19.63 2.72 8.79
N PRO A 257 19.65 3.45 9.90
CA PRO A 257 19.16 4.83 9.90
C PRO A 257 19.95 5.70 8.94
N ILE A 258 19.26 6.50 8.15
CA ILE A 258 19.84 7.49 7.25
C ILE A 258 20.58 8.55 8.10
N LYS A 259 21.86 8.76 7.83
CA LYS A 259 22.70 9.79 8.50
C LYS A 259 22.45 11.19 7.91
N GLY A 260 22.08 11.25 6.63
CA GLY A 260 21.82 12.49 5.89
C GLY A 260 23.07 13.25 5.45
N ALA A 261 24.26 12.69 5.59
CA ALA A 261 25.51 13.35 5.25
C ALA A 261 25.62 13.73 3.76
N LEU A 262 24.98 12.97 2.88
CA LEU A 262 24.99 13.17 1.43
C LEU A 262 23.94 14.17 0.95
N LEU A 263 22.97 14.58 1.77
CA LEU A 263 21.88 15.48 1.38
C LEU A 263 22.38 16.88 0.97
N LYS A 264 23.55 17.29 1.44
CA LYS A 264 24.19 18.53 1.06
C LYS A 264 24.56 18.63 -0.45
N TYR A 265 24.57 17.50 -1.15
CA TYR A 265 24.84 17.44 -2.59
C TYR A 265 23.57 17.45 -3.45
N VAL A 266 22.38 17.40 -2.84
CA VAL A 266 21.10 17.36 -3.55
C VAL A 266 20.66 18.78 -3.90
N PRO A 267 20.52 19.13 -5.18
CA PRO A 267 20.10 20.49 -5.58
C PRO A 267 18.65 20.77 -5.18
N SER A 268 18.35 22.03 -4.90
CA SER A 268 16.98 22.47 -4.60
C SER A 268 16.01 22.24 -5.77
N THR A 269 16.53 22.11 -6.97
CA THR A 269 15.79 21.84 -8.21
C THR A 269 15.42 20.37 -8.41
N ALA A 270 15.93 19.45 -7.59
CA ALA A 270 15.61 18.03 -7.71
C ALA A 270 14.10 17.76 -7.67
N ALA A 271 13.56 17.17 -8.75
CA ALA A 271 12.17 16.81 -8.89
C ALA A 271 11.81 15.57 -8.07
N ALA A 272 12.73 14.62 -7.99
CA ALA A 272 12.60 13.44 -7.14
C ALA A 272 13.89 13.22 -6.35
N VAL A 273 13.75 12.79 -5.11
CA VAL A 273 14.87 12.38 -4.25
C VAL A 273 14.45 11.11 -3.51
N ILE A 274 15.28 10.08 -3.59
CA ILE A 274 15.15 8.84 -2.83
C ILE A 274 16.43 8.71 -2.02
N VAL A 275 16.29 8.43 -0.74
CA VAL A 275 17.40 8.25 0.20
C VAL A 275 17.17 6.93 0.93
N GLY A 276 18.16 6.07 0.90
CA GLY A 276 18.22 4.85 1.68
C GLY A 276 19.52 4.76 2.47
N ALA A 277 19.59 3.83 3.40
CA ALA A 277 20.83 3.50 4.08
C ALA A 277 20.97 1.99 4.23
N LYS A 278 22.16 1.46 3.88
CA LYS A 278 22.43 0.03 3.79
C LYS A 278 23.50 -0.40 4.80
N ASN A 279 23.31 -1.60 5.35
CA ASN A 279 24.30 -2.30 6.16
C ASN A 279 25.06 -3.30 5.29
N THR A 280 26.38 -3.14 5.12
CA THR A 280 27.24 -3.99 4.30
C THR A 280 27.34 -5.45 4.76
N SER A 281 27.04 -5.72 6.03
CA SER A 281 27.12 -7.09 6.54
C SER A 281 26.11 -8.06 5.90
N LYS A 282 25.15 -7.54 5.10
CA LYS A 282 24.10 -8.32 4.44
C LYS A 282 23.83 -7.79 3.03
N PRO A 283 24.47 -8.40 2.01
CA PRO A 283 24.43 -7.90 0.62
C PRO A 283 23.08 -8.05 -0.10
N GLU A 284 22.13 -8.80 0.47
CA GLU A 284 20.94 -9.28 -0.25
C GLU A 284 19.73 -8.34 -0.21
N ILE A 285 19.84 -7.09 0.25
CA ILE A 285 18.71 -6.18 0.15
C ILE A 285 18.65 -5.58 -1.25
N ALA A 286 17.61 -6.00 -1.96
CA ALA A 286 17.08 -5.20 -3.03
C ALA A 286 16.69 -3.80 -2.48
N MET A 287 17.38 -2.76 -2.89
CA MET A 287 16.76 -1.44 -2.94
C MET A 287 15.42 -1.60 -3.63
N PRO A 288 14.37 -0.84 -3.25
CA PRO A 288 13.14 -0.84 -4.04
C PRO A 288 13.56 -0.76 -5.50
N PRO A 289 13.08 -1.66 -6.36
CA PRO A 289 13.71 -1.92 -7.65
C PRO A 289 13.89 -0.61 -8.37
N LEU A 290 15.14 -0.21 -8.58
CA LEU A 290 15.49 0.96 -9.39
C LEU A 290 14.81 0.87 -10.76
N ASP A 291 14.54 -0.34 -11.21
CA ASP A 291 13.75 -0.71 -12.37
C ASP A 291 12.35 -0.08 -12.39
N VAL A 292 11.67 -0.01 -11.24
CA VAL A 292 10.35 0.64 -11.12
C VAL A 292 10.46 2.16 -11.27
N VAL A 293 11.58 2.74 -10.83
CA VAL A 293 11.82 4.20 -10.91
C VAL A 293 12.43 4.61 -12.25
N LEU A 294 13.23 3.73 -12.84
CA LEU A 294 14.03 4.03 -14.03
C LEU A 294 13.39 3.53 -15.33
N GLY A 295 12.39 2.62 -15.26
CA GLY A 295 11.68 2.09 -16.42
C GLY A 295 12.62 1.57 -17.51
N ASP A 296 12.17 1.62 -18.75
CA ASP A 296 12.95 1.27 -19.96
C ASP A 296 14.14 2.21 -20.26
N ALA A 297 14.63 2.96 -19.28
CA ALA A 297 15.89 3.66 -19.42
C ALA A 297 17.02 2.63 -19.46
N ASN A 298 17.21 2.04 -20.63
CA ASN A 298 18.16 0.97 -21.00
C ASN A 298 19.64 1.19 -20.60
N ILE A 299 19.92 2.23 -19.84
CA ILE A 299 21.28 2.67 -19.51
C ILE A 299 21.85 1.91 -18.35
N ILE A 300 20.99 1.31 -17.53
CA ILE A 300 21.36 0.69 -16.26
C ILE A 300 21.24 -0.83 -16.35
N ASN A 301 20.51 -1.35 -17.33
CA ASN A 301 20.31 -2.79 -17.51
C ASN A 301 21.60 -3.58 -17.86
N ASP A 302 22.64 -2.89 -18.39
CA ASP A 302 23.93 -3.52 -18.74
C ASP A 302 24.97 -3.41 -17.61
N VAL A 303 24.68 -2.69 -16.53
CA VAL A 303 25.52 -2.64 -15.32
C VAL A 303 24.85 -3.51 -14.27
N GLU A 304 25.54 -4.54 -13.79
CA GLU A 304 25.11 -5.29 -12.61
C GLU A 304 25.19 -4.37 -11.38
N PHE A 305 24.20 -3.47 -11.27
CA PHE A 305 24.10 -2.49 -10.19
C PHE A 305 24.11 -3.15 -8.82
N ASP A 306 23.63 -4.37 -8.72
CA ASP A 306 23.67 -5.17 -7.51
C ASP A 306 25.09 -5.36 -6.99
N GLU A 307 26.08 -5.59 -7.87
CA GLU A 307 27.48 -5.68 -7.47
C GLU A 307 28.04 -4.32 -6.98
N VAL A 308 27.63 -3.24 -7.63
CA VAL A 308 28.01 -1.88 -7.21
C VAL A 308 27.39 -1.53 -5.87
N LEU A 309 26.08 -1.83 -5.72
CA LEU A 309 25.34 -1.59 -4.48
C LEU A 309 25.80 -2.51 -3.34
N ALA A 310 26.35 -3.69 -3.64
CA ALA A 310 26.95 -4.57 -2.64
C ALA A 310 28.13 -3.93 -1.89
N ARG A 311 28.83 -2.98 -2.50
CA ARG A 311 30.00 -2.27 -1.93
C ARG A 311 29.65 -0.96 -1.24
N VAL A 312 28.38 -0.58 -1.23
CA VAL A 312 27.90 0.63 -0.56
C VAL A 312 27.67 0.36 0.92
N GLU A 313 28.19 1.23 1.77
CA GLU A 313 27.98 1.22 3.20
C GLU A 313 27.53 2.61 3.66
N GLY A 314 26.33 2.68 4.26
CA GLY A 314 25.77 3.95 4.71
C GLY A 314 24.72 4.53 3.77
N ASP A 315 24.71 5.85 3.65
CA ASP A 315 23.68 6.56 2.90
C ASP A 315 23.82 6.35 1.38
N ILE A 316 22.67 6.17 0.72
CA ILE A 316 22.51 6.15 -0.74
C ILE A 316 21.50 7.23 -1.08
N VAL A 317 21.84 8.12 -1.99
CA VAL A 317 20.97 9.20 -2.47
C VAL A 317 20.83 9.11 -3.98
N LEU A 318 19.61 8.89 -4.44
CA LEU A 318 19.24 9.01 -5.85
C LEU A 318 18.39 10.26 -6.04
N TYR A 319 18.72 11.09 -7.02
CA TYR A 319 17.85 12.19 -7.37
C TYR A 319 17.75 12.43 -8.88
N LEU A 320 16.61 13.01 -9.29
CA LEU A 320 16.36 13.46 -10.66
C LEU A 320 16.35 14.99 -10.66
N ASP A 321 17.24 15.60 -11.45
CA ASP A 321 17.31 17.06 -11.53
C ASP A 321 16.35 17.61 -12.58
N LYS A 322 15.65 18.70 -12.25
CA LYS A 322 14.74 19.41 -13.15
C LYS A 322 15.47 20.24 -14.22
N GLU A 323 16.65 20.74 -13.89
CA GLU A 323 17.42 21.64 -14.74
C GLU A 323 18.26 20.87 -15.77
N GLN A 324 17.61 20.24 -16.74
CA GLN A 324 18.33 19.59 -17.81
C GLN A 324 18.13 20.27 -19.16
N ASN A 325 19.15 20.14 -20.04
CA ASN A 325 19.08 20.58 -21.45
C ASN A 325 17.84 20.03 -22.14
N ASP A 326 17.05 20.92 -22.73
CA ASP A 326 15.73 20.64 -23.35
C ASP A 326 15.74 19.61 -24.51
N ASN A 327 16.89 19.08 -24.89
CA ASN A 327 17.05 18.20 -26.05
C ASN A 327 17.48 16.76 -25.70
N SER A 328 17.45 16.34 -24.44
CA SER A 328 17.83 14.98 -24.06
C SER A 328 16.63 14.05 -23.97
N ASN A 329 16.76 12.86 -24.55
CA ASN A 329 15.73 11.78 -24.52
C ASN A 329 15.91 10.86 -23.31
N TYR A 330 16.64 11.25 -22.28
CA TYR A 330 16.90 10.44 -21.08
C TYR A 330 16.59 11.23 -19.80
N LEU A 331 16.24 10.49 -18.74
CA LEU A 331 16.02 11.08 -17.44
C LEU A 331 17.35 11.55 -16.81
N PRO A 332 17.39 12.75 -16.21
CA PRO A 332 18.59 13.30 -15.56
C PRO A 332 18.79 12.70 -14.17
N ILE A 333 19.51 11.61 -14.08
CA ILE A 333 19.70 10.84 -12.86
C ILE A 333 21.09 11.12 -12.27
N THR A 334 21.16 11.25 -10.95
CA THR A 334 22.40 11.24 -10.18
C THR A 334 22.25 10.33 -8.98
N LEU A 335 23.16 9.38 -8.84
CA LEU A 335 23.32 8.53 -7.67
C LEU A 335 24.57 8.99 -6.91
N ILE A 336 24.44 9.12 -5.59
CA ILE A 336 25.56 9.41 -4.67
C ILE A 336 25.46 8.41 -3.51
N CYS A 337 26.56 7.79 -3.13
CA CYS A 337 26.58 6.86 -2.02
C CYS A 337 27.88 6.91 -1.23
N GLU A 338 27.85 6.44 0.01
CA GLU A 338 29.04 6.20 0.83
C GLU A 338 29.60 4.82 0.48
N SER A 339 30.91 4.74 0.24
CA SER A 339 31.63 3.48 0.02
C SER A 339 33.10 3.67 0.42
N GLU A 340 33.62 2.78 1.26
CA GLU A 340 35.04 2.75 1.58
C GLU A 340 35.88 2.10 0.49
N ASP A 341 35.25 1.35 -0.43
CA ASP A 341 35.90 0.66 -1.53
C ASP A 341 36.07 1.60 -2.74
N SER A 342 37.32 2.02 -2.96
CA SER A 342 37.65 2.89 -4.11
C SER A 342 37.57 2.18 -5.45
N SER A 343 37.60 0.84 -5.50
CA SER A 343 37.56 0.08 -6.75
C SER A 343 36.19 0.15 -7.45
N ILE A 344 35.15 0.57 -6.72
CA ILE A 344 33.80 0.76 -7.26
C ILE A 344 33.77 1.61 -8.54
N ILE A 345 34.65 2.63 -8.64
CA ILE A 345 34.71 3.49 -9.82
C ILE A 345 35.36 2.78 -11.02
N ASP A 346 36.39 1.96 -10.76
CA ASP A 346 37.11 1.23 -11.81
C ASP A 346 36.24 0.10 -12.38
N ASP A 347 35.45 -0.53 -11.54
CA ASP A 347 34.50 -1.56 -11.98
C ASP A 347 33.38 -0.97 -12.85
N ILE A 348 32.80 0.16 -12.47
CA ILE A 348 31.82 0.85 -13.31
C ILE A 348 32.41 1.24 -14.65
N VAL A 349 33.64 1.78 -14.66
CA VAL A 349 34.35 2.14 -15.89
C VAL A 349 34.60 0.90 -16.76
N THR A 350 34.89 -0.24 -16.15
CA THR A 350 35.13 -1.52 -16.85
C THR A 350 33.83 -2.10 -17.40
N LEU A 351 32.76 -2.16 -16.57
CA LEU A 351 31.45 -2.69 -16.94
C LEU A 351 30.79 -1.84 -18.05
N THR A 352 31.10 -0.54 -18.09
CA THR A 352 30.58 0.39 -19.10
C THR A 352 31.66 0.86 -20.06
N SER A 353 32.58 -0.02 -20.46
CA SER A 353 33.74 0.29 -21.33
C SER A 353 33.36 0.94 -22.67
N GLU A 354 32.16 0.70 -23.19
CA GLU A 354 31.61 1.34 -24.39
C GLU A 354 31.49 2.86 -24.26
N ALA A 355 31.44 3.39 -23.03
CA ALA A 355 31.33 4.82 -22.78
C ALA A 355 32.61 5.63 -23.08
N GLN A 356 33.69 4.99 -23.54
CA GLN A 356 34.95 5.66 -23.91
C GLN A 356 35.45 6.63 -22.83
N TRP A 357 35.62 6.15 -21.63
CA TRP A 357 35.96 6.93 -20.45
C TRP A 357 37.28 7.68 -20.54
N GLN A 358 37.30 8.89 -20.05
CA GLN A 358 38.46 9.75 -19.91
C GLN A 358 38.60 10.26 -18.47
N ALA A 359 39.75 10.16 -17.88
CA ALA A 359 39.98 10.66 -16.53
C ALA A 359 39.80 12.19 -16.45
N LYS A 360 39.06 12.65 -15.45
CA LYS A 360 38.79 14.08 -15.21
C LYS A 360 38.57 14.35 -13.73
N GLY A 361 39.36 15.19 -13.13
CA GLY A 361 39.22 15.55 -11.71
C GLY A 361 39.44 14.35 -10.79
N ASN A 362 38.43 14.03 -9.95
CA ASN A 362 38.42 12.85 -9.08
C ASN A 362 37.50 11.72 -9.65
N GLY A 363 37.41 11.61 -10.96
CA GLY A 363 36.56 10.60 -11.61
C GLY A 363 36.83 10.53 -13.11
N TYR A 364 35.79 10.10 -13.84
CA TYR A 364 35.86 9.93 -15.28
C TYR A 364 34.67 10.59 -15.97
N VAL A 365 34.87 10.98 -17.21
CA VAL A 365 33.82 11.41 -18.15
C VAL A 365 33.76 10.41 -19.28
N GLY A 366 32.59 9.92 -19.57
CA GLY A 366 32.32 9.03 -20.69
C GLY A 366 31.09 9.49 -21.46
N LYS A 367 30.75 8.73 -22.52
CA LYS A 367 29.56 9.00 -23.33
C LYS A 367 29.00 7.68 -23.88
N MET A 368 27.77 7.36 -23.58
CA MET A 368 27.02 6.25 -24.17
C MET A 368 26.07 6.81 -25.24
N GLY A 369 26.38 6.62 -26.50
CA GLY A 369 25.62 7.25 -27.60
C GLY A 369 25.60 8.76 -27.47
N ALA A 370 24.42 9.37 -27.29
CA ALA A 370 24.24 10.82 -27.07
C ALA A 370 24.34 11.23 -25.60
N MET A 371 24.26 10.30 -24.67
CA MET A 371 24.18 10.54 -23.23
C MET A 371 25.56 10.65 -22.60
N PRO A 372 25.87 11.77 -21.91
CA PRO A 372 27.08 11.89 -21.14
C PRO A 372 27.01 11.06 -19.86
N LEU A 373 28.14 10.55 -19.41
CA LEU A 373 28.29 9.89 -18.12
C LEU A 373 29.45 10.53 -17.35
N TYR A 374 29.23 10.72 -16.05
CA TYR A 374 30.19 11.32 -15.15
C TYR A 374 30.31 10.44 -13.91
N THR A 375 31.52 10.15 -13.48
CA THR A 375 31.76 9.44 -12.21
C THR A 375 32.64 10.27 -11.28
N TYR A 376 32.61 9.97 -10.00
CA TYR A 376 33.40 10.61 -8.96
C TYR A 376 33.69 9.64 -7.83
N TYR A 377 34.92 9.64 -7.32
CA TYR A 377 35.25 9.00 -6.05
C TYR A 377 36.27 9.81 -5.29
N LYS A 378 35.93 10.16 -4.06
CA LYS A 378 36.89 10.80 -3.14
C LYS A 378 36.37 10.74 -1.70
N ASN A 379 37.27 10.44 -0.75
CA ASN A 379 36.99 10.48 0.69
C ASN A 379 35.75 9.60 1.08
N GLY A 380 35.63 8.40 0.52
CA GLY A 380 34.51 7.52 0.83
C GLY A 380 33.17 7.92 0.20
N VAL A 381 33.15 8.86 -0.74
CA VAL A 381 31.95 9.26 -1.48
C VAL A 381 32.13 8.88 -2.95
N PHE A 382 31.23 8.04 -3.44
CA PHE A 382 31.09 7.69 -4.84
C PHE A 382 29.88 8.45 -5.44
N ALA A 383 29.96 8.87 -6.69
CA ALA A 383 28.84 9.38 -7.44
C ALA A 383 28.89 9.01 -8.91
N ILE A 384 27.72 8.78 -9.51
CA ILE A 384 27.53 8.64 -10.96
C ILE A 384 26.35 9.49 -11.41
N SER A 385 26.49 10.14 -12.58
CA SER A 385 25.44 10.97 -13.16
C SER A 385 25.47 10.91 -14.68
N ASN A 386 24.29 10.94 -15.29
CA ASN A 386 24.14 11.10 -16.74
C ASN A 386 23.80 12.53 -17.17
N SER A 387 23.65 13.45 -16.24
CA SER A 387 23.17 14.79 -16.49
C SER A 387 24.11 15.88 -15.98
N ARG A 388 24.80 15.61 -14.89
CA ARG A 388 25.59 16.59 -14.16
C ARG A 388 27.06 16.20 -14.09
N ASP A 389 27.99 17.13 -14.37
CA ASP A 389 29.43 16.89 -14.19
C ASP A 389 29.75 16.74 -12.68
N VAL A 390 29.72 15.50 -12.20
CA VAL A 390 30.06 15.16 -10.81
C VAL A 390 31.57 14.95 -10.61
N THR A 391 32.42 15.02 -11.65
CA THR A 391 33.88 14.81 -11.51
C THR A 391 34.56 15.74 -10.51
N LYS A 392 33.86 16.80 -10.12
CA LYS A 392 34.21 17.74 -9.07
C LYS A 392 33.02 17.96 -8.14
N LEU A 393 32.51 16.89 -7.56
CA LEU A 393 31.37 16.94 -6.67
C LEU A 393 31.58 18.00 -5.57
N ARG A 394 30.64 18.92 -5.42
CA ARG A 394 30.65 20.02 -4.45
C ARG A 394 29.34 20.11 -3.73
N GLU A 395 29.39 20.59 -2.51
CA GLU A 395 28.17 20.93 -1.77
C GLU A 395 27.35 21.97 -2.50
N GLU A 396 26.03 21.78 -2.52
CA GLU A 396 25.12 22.75 -3.13
C GLU A 396 25.07 24.05 -2.33
N PRO A 397 25.07 25.21 -2.96
CA PRO A 397 24.91 26.48 -2.27
C PRO A 397 23.56 26.60 -1.56
N SER A 398 22.56 25.96 -2.10
CA SER A 398 21.20 25.87 -1.56
C SER A 398 20.67 24.43 -1.75
N PRO A 399 21.02 23.50 -0.86
CA PRO A 399 20.57 22.12 -0.98
C PRO A 399 19.06 22.02 -0.76
N LYS A 400 18.45 20.99 -1.34
CA LYS A 400 17.02 20.69 -1.13
C LYS A 400 16.76 20.45 0.36
N LYS A 401 15.78 21.15 0.91
CA LYS A 401 15.34 20.95 2.30
C LYS A 401 14.60 19.62 2.42
N ILE A 402 15.27 18.65 2.97
CA ILE A 402 14.77 17.29 3.19
C ILE A 402 14.65 17.09 4.71
N ASN A 403 13.47 16.69 5.15
CA ASN A 403 13.20 16.40 6.56
C ASN A 403 12.93 14.91 6.71
N ILE A 404 13.93 14.17 7.14
CA ILE A 404 13.88 12.73 7.37
C ILE A 404 13.51 12.51 8.83
N ALA A 405 12.55 11.63 9.10
CA ALA A 405 12.19 11.27 10.46
C ALA A 405 13.35 10.55 11.17
N PRO A 406 13.52 10.70 12.48
CA PRO A 406 14.53 9.95 13.24
C PRO A 406 14.41 8.43 13.00
N ASN A 407 15.54 7.76 12.84
CA ASN A 407 15.64 6.32 12.59
C ASN A 407 14.98 5.83 11.29
N SER A 408 14.71 6.72 10.34
CA SER A 408 14.27 6.30 9.01
C SER A 408 15.41 5.64 8.24
N SER A 409 15.10 4.52 7.60
CA SER A 409 16.03 3.79 6.71
C SER A 409 15.73 4.05 5.22
N LEU A 410 14.53 4.55 4.92
CA LEU A 410 14.10 4.93 3.57
C LEU A 410 13.32 6.24 3.63
N TYR A 411 13.63 7.13 2.70
CA TYR A 411 12.93 8.37 2.45
C TYR A 411 12.77 8.60 0.95
N ALA A 412 11.59 9.06 0.51
CA ALA A 412 11.41 9.58 -0.84
C ALA A 412 10.59 10.87 -0.82
N ASP A 413 10.91 11.79 -1.72
CA ASP A 413 10.19 13.05 -1.98
C ASP A 413 10.11 13.23 -3.50
N ILE A 414 8.94 12.96 -4.08
CA ILE A 414 8.71 12.91 -5.53
C ILE A 414 7.67 13.96 -5.90
N ASP A 415 8.07 14.95 -6.67
CA ASP A 415 7.18 15.88 -7.39
C ASP A 415 6.65 15.16 -8.64
N VAL A 416 5.49 14.51 -8.50
CA VAL A 416 4.88 13.68 -9.55
C VAL A 416 4.54 14.53 -10.79
N LYS A 417 4.10 15.77 -10.58
CA LYS A 417 3.75 16.69 -11.65
C LYS A 417 4.98 17.04 -12.49
N THR A 418 6.08 17.40 -11.84
CA THR A 418 7.34 17.71 -12.53
C THR A 418 7.91 16.46 -13.20
N LEU A 419 7.91 15.32 -12.53
CA LEU A 419 8.36 14.06 -13.09
C LEU A 419 7.54 13.67 -14.32
N GLY A 420 6.20 13.77 -14.26
CA GLY A 420 5.32 13.55 -15.42
C GLY A 420 5.65 14.46 -16.61
N GLN A 421 5.96 15.73 -16.36
CA GLN A 421 6.41 16.65 -17.41
C GLN A 421 7.77 16.28 -18.02
N MET A 422 8.69 15.77 -17.22
CA MET A 422 9.98 15.27 -17.70
C MET A 422 9.83 14.02 -18.56
N LEU A 423 9.03 13.06 -18.11
CA LEU A 423 8.74 11.83 -18.84
C LEU A 423 7.96 12.08 -20.14
N SER A 424 7.03 13.04 -20.14
CA SER A 424 6.21 13.36 -21.31
C SER A 424 7.00 13.88 -22.52
N LYS A 425 8.18 14.42 -22.29
CA LYS A 425 9.09 14.85 -23.38
C LYS A 425 9.66 13.67 -24.17
N GLY A 426 9.72 12.46 -23.58
CA GLY A 426 10.30 11.27 -24.19
C GLY A 426 9.32 10.24 -24.75
N SER A 427 8.04 10.25 -24.32
CA SER A 427 7.05 9.22 -24.70
C SER A 427 5.61 9.73 -24.63
N MET A 428 4.82 9.43 -25.68
CA MET A 428 3.38 9.73 -25.72
C MET A 428 2.61 9.00 -24.59
N MET A 429 3.03 7.78 -24.23
CA MET A 429 2.43 7.00 -23.12
C MET A 429 2.66 7.65 -21.77
N ALA A 430 3.86 8.16 -21.51
CA ALA A 430 4.17 8.86 -20.26
C ALA A 430 3.39 10.17 -20.11
N SER A 431 3.08 10.85 -21.20
CA SER A 431 2.18 12.02 -21.22
C SER A 431 0.77 11.68 -20.76
N ILE A 432 0.23 10.52 -21.18
CA ILE A 432 -1.11 10.04 -20.80
C ILE A 432 -1.12 9.68 -19.31
N VAL A 433 -0.13 8.93 -18.85
CA VAL A 433 -0.01 8.54 -17.43
C VAL A 433 0.16 9.78 -16.52
N GLY A 434 1.06 10.70 -16.88
CA GLY A 434 1.31 11.91 -16.11
C GLY A 434 0.12 12.88 -16.05
N SER A 435 -0.72 12.93 -17.11
CA SER A 435 -1.91 13.78 -17.12
C SER A 435 -3.12 13.16 -16.41
N GLN A 436 -3.20 11.83 -16.35
CA GLN A 436 -4.27 11.10 -15.66
C GLN A 436 -4.01 10.95 -14.15
N LEU A 437 -2.74 10.92 -13.73
CA LEU A 437 -2.39 10.90 -12.32
C LEU A 437 -2.65 12.29 -11.72
N GLN A 438 -3.81 12.48 -11.12
CA GLN A 438 -4.21 13.71 -10.40
C GLN A 438 -3.37 13.94 -9.12
N MET A 439 -2.17 13.36 -9.07
CA MET A 439 -1.23 13.45 -7.94
C MET A 439 -0.22 14.57 -8.19
N GLU A 440 0.00 15.37 -7.15
CA GLU A 440 0.99 16.45 -7.15
C GLU A 440 2.32 15.97 -6.58
N LYS A 441 2.26 15.25 -5.46
CA LYS A 441 3.43 14.87 -4.68
C LYS A 441 3.26 13.54 -3.96
N ILE A 442 4.34 12.75 -3.89
CA ILE A 442 4.44 11.56 -3.05
C ILE A 442 5.64 11.74 -2.11
N LYS A 443 5.42 11.46 -0.82
CA LYS A 443 6.49 11.33 0.16
C LYS A 443 6.42 9.96 0.81
N ILE A 444 7.56 9.33 0.96
CA ILE A 444 7.71 8.06 1.67
C ILE A 444 8.69 8.28 2.80
N ASN A 445 8.38 7.75 3.97
CA ASN A 445 9.25 7.83 5.14
C ASN A 445 9.04 6.59 6.00
N THR A 446 10.10 5.90 6.34
CA THR A 446 10.03 4.81 7.32
C THR A 446 10.25 5.39 8.72
N ALA A 447 9.58 4.83 9.71
CA ALA A 447 9.76 5.21 11.10
C ALA A 447 10.20 3.96 11.89
N GLY A 448 11.50 3.84 12.13
CA GLY A 448 12.09 2.62 12.70
C GLY A 448 11.95 1.42 11.73
N ASN A 449 12.07 0.22 12.27
CA ASN A 449 12.28 -0.97 11.46
C ASN A 449 10.99 -1.60 10.89
N ASN A 450 9.81 -1.28 11.48
CA ASN A 450 8.56 -1.99 11.16
C ASN A 450 7.43 -1.05 10.79
N GLN A 451 7.71 0.22 10.57
CA GLN A 451 6.70 1.21 10.26
C GLN A 451 7.12 2.06 9.06
N GLY A 452 6.16 2.40 8.24
CA GLY A 452 6.32 3.29 7.11
C GLY A 452 5.12 4.22 6.98
N ASN A 453 5.37 5.36 6.36
CA ASN A 453 4.33 6.32 6.00
C ASN A 453 4.52 6.75 4.55
N VAL A 454 3.43 6.74 3.79
CA VAL A 454 3.36 7.31 2.45
C VAL A 454 2.35 8.45 2.46
N GLU A 455 2.80 9.67 2.24
CA GLU A 455 1.93 10.84 2.05
C GLU A 455 1.75 11.11 0.56
N ILE A 456 0.51 11.08 0.06
CA ILE A 456 0.16 11.44 -1.31
C ILE A 456 -0.61 12.77 -1.27
N THR A 457 -0.18 13.75 -2.04
CA THR A 457 -0.90 15.01 -2.23
C THR A 457 -1.50 15.03 -3.63
N PHE A 458 -2.79 15.34 -3.72
CA PHE A 458 -3.53 15.41 -4.97
C PHE A 458 -3.69 16.87 -5.45
N ASN A 459 -3.91 17.05 -6.75
CA ASN A 459 -4.11 18.35 -7.36
C ASN A 459 -5.43 19.01 -6.89
N GLY A 460 -5.37 20.28 -6.55
CA GLY A 460 -6.54 21.08 -6.18
C GLY A 460 -7.26 20.54 -4.94
N ASN A 461 -8.57 20.29 -5.05
CA ASN A 461 -9.40 19.75 -3.98
C ASN A 461 -9.69 18.24 -4.13
N MET A 462 -9.06 17.57 -5.07
CA MET A 462 -9.25 16.14 -5.31
C MET A 462 -8.63 15.33 -4.16
N ASN A 463 -9.17 14.14 -3.94
CA ASN A 463 -8.64 13.17 -3.01
C ASN A 463 -8.58 11.78 -3.66
N LEU A 464 -7.98 10.81 -2.97
CA LEU A 464 -7.81 9.45 -3.46
C LEU A 464 -9.12 8.85 -3.99
N TYR A 465 -10.21 8.98 -3.26
CA TYR A 465 -11.51 8.38 -3.59
C TYR A 465 -12.16 8.97 -4.83
N GLN A 466 -12.01 10.29 -5.02
CA GLN A 466 -12.52 10.98 -6.20
C GLN A 466 -11.75 10.60 -7.45
N VAL A 467 -10.42 10.43 -7.36
CA VAL A 467 -9.61 9.97 -8.50
C VAL A 467 -10.11 8.63 -9.02
N PHE A 468 -10.45 7.70 -8.11
CA PHE A 468 -10.94 6.39 -8.52
C PHE A 468 -12.42 6.35 -8.93
N SER A 469 -13.25 7.25 -8.44
CA SER A 469 -14.65 7.36 -8.88
C SER A 469 -14.78 7.93 -10.30
N ILE A 470 -13.79 8.71 -10.76
CA ILE A 470 -13.77 9.32 -12.11
C ILE A 470 -13.24 8.34 -13.17
N SER A 471 -12.51 7.29 -12.79
CA SER A 471 -11.90 6.32 -13.73
C SER A 471 -12.90 5.25 -14.23
N LYS A 472 -14.17 5.38 -13.96
CA LYS A 472 -15.27 4.59 -14.51
C LYS A 472 -16.00 5.36 -15.60
#